data_c2bda041a12ae6c5e11f838098687173
#
_entry.id   c2bda041a12ae6c5e11f838098687173
#
_cell.length_a   1.000
_cell.length_b   1.000
_cell.length_c   1.000
_cell.angle_alpha   90.00
_cell.angle_beta   90.00
_cell.angle_gamma   90.00
#
_symmetry.space_group_name_H-M   'P 1'
#
loop_
_entity.id
_entity.type
_entity.pdbx_description
1 polymer ?
#
loop_
_entity_poly.entity_id
_entity_poly.type
_entity_poly.pdbx_seq_one_letter_code
_entity_poly.pdbx_strand_id
1 'polypeptide(L)'
;ENEANGIQNSIGGGCCNIILSADVGTIGGGDKNQINTGNYSTIVGGRGNCLTNSPDSVAGGKNNYITETSQSAIAGGVDNCILATGSISSGSVVISGGEENIISNHNGSATIGGGEKNTIKDGAKGSIIGGGYGNCISGSVFGTIGGGFENQILLPLPNCTQDSLFDGIQGGDIIAGGSCNKIFIISQSLFAKPGGNTIAGGAFNTLQNQLFSYVHGFCNKIEARPVSGIGNPNLNVVNQILGGSRNYVCGSRSVDIVGGQCNQIIG
;
A
#
# COMPACT_ATOMS: atom_id res chain seq x y z
N GLU A 1 32.37 -0.02 -19.63
CA GLU A 1 32.26 1.32 -20.22
C GLU A 1 31.00 1.99 -19.69
N ASN A 2 31.08 3.27 -19.34
CA ASN A 2 29.92 4.08 -18.93
C ASN A 2 29.47 4.91 -20.14
N GLU A 3 28.16 5.14 -20.27
CA GLU A 3 27.57 5.90 -21.37
C GLU A 3 26.61 6.98 -20.84
N ALA A 4 26.78 8.23 -21.27
CA ALA A 4 25.88 9.33 -20.90
C ALA A 4 25.48 10.12 -22.16
N ASN A 5 24.20 9.99 -22.54
CA ASN A 5 23.61 10.68 -23.67
C ASN A 5 22.58 11.70 -23.19
N GLY A 6 22.51 12.87 -23.82
CA GLY A 6 21.62 13.96 -23.46
C GLY A 6 22.35 15.17 -22.90
N ILE A 7 21.66 16.09 -22.26
CA ILE A 7 22.20 17.40 -21.85
C ILE A 7 22.50 17.37 -20.33
N GLN A 8 23.72 17.80 -19.95
CA GLN A 8 24.16 17.97 -18.55
C GLN A 8 24.08 16.67 -17.70
N ASN A 9 24.28 15.52 -18.32
CA ASN A 9 24.33 14.26 -17.61
C ASN A 9 25.71 13.99 -17.00
N SER A 10 25.76 13.30 -15.88
CA SER A 10 26.98 13.01 -15.15
C SER A 10 27.04 11.57 -14.64
N ILE A 11 28.15 10.89 -14.89
CA ILE A 11 28.48 9.58 -14.29
C ILE A 11 29.83 9.72 -13.57
N GLY A 12 29.82 9.59 -12.24
CA GLY A 12 31.02 9.80 -11.41
C GLY A 12 32.07 8.69 -11.51
N GLY A 13 31.69 7.49 -12.01
CA GLY A 13 32.61 6.36 -12.17
C GLY A 13 31.94 5.01 -12.25
N GLY A 14 32.67 3.94 -11.95
CA GLY A 14 32.16 2.57 -11.95
C GLY A 14 32.14 1.90 -13.32
N CYS A 15 31.29 0.89 -13.50
CA CYS A 15 31.23 0.10 -14.72
C CYS A 15 29.80 -0.02 -15.25
N CYS A 16 29.68 0.11 -16.57
CA CYS A 16 28.44 -0.18 -17.28
C CYS A 16 27.21 0.61 -16.81
N ASN A 17 27.45 1.83 -16.29
CA ASN A 17 26.37 2.75 -15.95
C ASN A 17 25.93 3.52 -17.21
N ILE A 18 24.63 3.68 -17.39
CA ILE A 18 24.06 4.21 -18.63
C ILE A 18 23.03 5.29 -18.34
N ILE A 19 23.15 6.46 -19.01
CA ILE A 19 22.11 7.47 -19.10
C ILE A 19 21.74 7.64 -20.57
N LEU A 20 20.52 7.24 -20.96
CA LEU A 20 20.14 7.19 -22.38
C LEU A 20 19.56 8.50 -22.90
N SER A 21 18.50 9.01 -22.31
CA SER A 21 17.74 10.16 -22.85
C SER A 21 17.21 11.09 -21.76
N ALA A 22 17.93 11.22 -20.66
CA ALA A 22 17.61 12.18 -19.61
C ALA A 22 18.33 13.52 -19.85
N ASP A 23 17.74 14.59 -19.40
CA ASP A 23 18.43 15.87 -19.21
C ASP A 23 18.69 16.06 -17.71
N VAL A 24 19.91 16.45 -17.33
CA VAL A 24 20.35 16.60 -15.94
C VAL A 24 20.26 15.28 -15.14
N GLY A 25 20.53 14.17 -15.77
CA GLY A 25 20.62 12.86 -15.11
C GLY A 25 21.96 12.67 -14.39
N THR A 26 21.95 12.08 -13.20
CA THR A 26 23.16 11.82 -12.44
C THR A 26 23.25 10.38 -11.95
N ILE A 27 24.36 9.72 -12.23
CA ILE A 27 24.74 8.45 -11.60
C ILE A 27 26.06 8.69 -10.86
N GLY A 28 26.06 8.60 -9.52
CA GLY A 28 27.27 8.83 -8.72
C GLY A 28 28.36 7.78 -8.96
N GLY A 29 27.97 6.54 -9.29
CA GLY A 29 28.88 5.45 -9.62
C GLY A 29 28.24 4.08 -9.50
N GLY A 30 29.06 3.03 -9.30
CA GLY A 30 28.55 1.66 -9.13
C GLY A 30 28.62 0.82 -10.41
N ASP A 31 27.75 -0.20 -10.51
CA ASP A 31 27.76 -1.16 -11.59
C ASP A 31 26.36 -1.34 -12.22
N LYS A 32 26.26 -1.17 -13.53
CA LYS A 32 25.02 -1.41 -14.29
C LYS A 32 23.80 -0.60 -13.85
N ASN A 33 24.00 0.60 -13.31
CA ASN A 33 22.90 1.49 -13.01
C ASN A 33 22.42 2.20 -14.28
N GLN A 34 21.12 2.44 -14.40
CA GLN A 34 20.54 2.93 -15.64
C GLN A 34 19.49 4.03 -15.40
N ILE A 35 19.61 5.14 -16.11
CA ILE A 35 18.57 6.16 -16.27
C ILE A 35 18.17 6.17 -17.73
N ASN A 36 16.95 5.66 -18.03
CA ASN A 36 16.49 5.56 -19.40
C ASN A 36 15.97 6.88 -19.95
N THR A 37 15.04 7.47 -19.24
CA THR A 37 14.41 8.74 -19.56
C THR A 37 14.00 9.42 -18.26
N GLY A 38 13.81 10.70 -18.28
CA GLY A 38 13.42 11.45 -17.08
C GLY A 38 14.42 12.54 -16.72
N ASN A 39 13.90 13.75 -16.66
CA ASN A 39 14.72 14.91 -16.33
C ASN A 39 14.93 15.01 -14.82
N TYR A 40 16.13 15.41 -14.40
CA TYR A 40 16.50 15.55 -12.99
C TYR A 40 16.52 14.24 -12.18
N SER A 41 16.74 13.11 -12.84
CA SER A 41 16.83 11.81 -12.18
C SER A 41 18.19 11.55 -11.57
N THR A 42 18.22 10.90 -10.41
CA THR A 42 19.47 10.64 -9.69
C THR A 42 19.56 9.20 -9.17
N ILE A 43 20.65 8.51 -9.48
CA ILE A 43 21.08 7.28 -8.82
C ILE A 43 22.41 7.60 -8.11
N VAL A 44 22.42 7.53 -6.78
CA VAL A 44 23.65 7.81 -6.01
C VAL A 44 24.70 6.74 -6.27
N GLY A 45 24.29 5.46 -6.38
CA GLY A 45 25.20 4.36 -6.67
C GLY A 45 24.55 2.99 -6.59
N GLY A 46 25.36 1.98 -6.27
CA GLY A 46 24.87 0.60 -6.14
C GLY A 46 24.99 -0.22 -7.42
N ARG A 47 24.11 -1.23 -7.59
CA ARG A 47 24.19 -2.14 -8.72
C ARG A 47 22.83 -2.40 -9.32
N GLY A 48 22.70 -2.25 -10.63
CA GLY A 48 21.52 -2.63 -11.39
C GLY A 48 20.26 -1.81 -11.07
N ASN A 49 20.40 -0.62 -10.47
CA ASN A 49 19.26 0.25 -10.21
C ASN A 49 18.80 0.94 -11.51
N CYS A 50 17.49 1.06 -11.69
CA CYS A 50 16.95 1.60 -12.94
C CYS A 50 15.84 2.63 -12.69
N LEU A 51 15.94 3.77 -13.38
CA LEU A 51 14.93 4.84 -13.42
C LEU A 51 14.39 5.01 -14.84
N THR A 52 13.10 5.12 -14.99
CA THR A 52 12.45 5.33 -16.29
C THR A 52 11.29 6.33 -16.16
N ASN A 53 11.32 7.38 -17.01
CA ASN A 53 10.24 8.34 -17.25
C ASN A 53 9.91 9.35 -16.13
N SER A 54 10.80 9.69 -15.21
CA SER A 54 10.43 10.72 -14.25
C SER A 54 11.58 11.31 -13.44
N PRO A 55 11.38 12.49 -12.79
CA PRO A 55 12.35 13.10 -11.89
C PRO A 55 12.40 12.35 -10.56
N ASP A 56 12.94 11.14 -10.58
CA ASP A 56 12.99 10.23 -9.44
C ASP A 56 14.40 10.07 -8.88
N SER A 57 14.51 9.45 -7.72
CA SER A 57 15.81 9.17 -7.15
C SER A 57 15.91 7.79 -6.49
N VAL A 58 17.07 7.17 -6.65
CA VAL A 58 17.49 5.98 -5.89
C VAL A 58 18.80 6.31 -5.19
N ALA A 59 18.81 6.24 -3.87
CA ALA A 59 20.01 6.54 -3.11
C ALA A 59 21.11 5.46 -3.28
N GLY A 60 20.71 4.18 -3.52
CA GLY A 60 21.65 3.11 -3.75
C GLY A 60 21.02 1.73 -3.68
N GLY A 61 21.81 0.71 -3.31
CA GLY A 61 21.33 -0.66 -3.18
C GLY A 61 21.46 -1.47 -4.47
N LYS A 62 20.62 -2.48 -4.62
CA LYS A 62 20.70 -3.44 -5.72
C LYS A 62 19.36 -3.66 -6.38
N ASN A 63 19.30 -3.56 -7.69
CA ASN A 63 18.13 -3.85 -8.52
C ASN A 63 16.86 -3.08 -8.11
N ASN A 64 16.97 -1.88 -7.56
CA ASN A 64 15.82 -1.05 -7.28
C ASN A 64 15.30 -0.40 -8.57
N TYR A 65 13.98 -0.37 -8.75
CA TYR A 65 13.36 0.05 -10.00
C TYR A 65 12.24 1.06 -9.78
N ILE A 66 12.28 2.18 -10.52
CA ILE A 66 11.19 3.19 -10.54
C ILE A 66 10.79 3.46 -11.99
N THR A 67 9.51 3.39 -12.29
CA THR A 67 9.00 3.71 -13.63
C THR A 67 7.68 4.47 -13.62
N GLU A 68 7.52 5.36 -14.58
CA GLU A 68 6.29 6.09 -14.90
C GLU A 68 5.65 6.86 -13.73
N THR A 69 6.47 7.35 -12.80
CA THR A 69 6.03 8.11 -11.63
C THR A 69 6.48 9.57 -11.73
N SER A 70 6.02 10.41 -10.81
CA SER A 70 6.53 11.75 -10.61
C SER A 70 6.94 11.95 -9.14
N GLN A 71 8.17 12.38 -8.91
CA GLN A 71 8.71 12.67 -7.58
C GLN A 71 8.71 11.46 -6.63
N SER A 72 9.17 10.31 -7.11
CA SER A 72 9.28 9.10 -6.29
C SER A 72 10.71 8.85 -5.83
N ALA A 73 10.85 8.11 -4.75
CA ALA A 73 12.16 7.78 -4.21
C ALA A 73 12.23 6.37 -3.62
N ILE A 74 13.35 5.70 -3.88
CA ILE A 74 13.79 4.52 -3.13
C ILE A 74 15.10 4.86 -2.44
N ALA A 75 15.13 4.90 -1.10
CA ALA A 75 16.34 5.27 -0.39
C ALA A 75 17.44 4.18 -0.44
N GLY A 76 17.09 2.95 -0.80
CA GLY A 76 18.06 1.87 -0.98
C GLY A 76 17.43 0.49 -0.85
N GLY A 77 18.23 -0.51 -0.46
CA GLY A 77 17.77 -1.89 -0.29
C GLY A 77 17.97 -2.75 -1.54
N VAL A 78 17.19 -3.83 -1.65
CA VAL A 78 17.32 -4.83 -2.70
C VAL A 78 15.98 -5.12 -3.35
N ASP A 79 15.92 -5.13 -4.66
CA ASP A 79 14.77 -5.53 -5.46
C ASP A 79 13.45 -4.77 -5.10
N ASN A 80 13.55 -3.52 -4.62
CA ASN A 80 12.38 -2.70 -4.36
C ASN A 80 11.86 -2.04 -5.65
N CYS A 81 10.54 -1.92 -5.78
CA CYS A 81 9.93 -1.53 -7.03
C CYS A 81 8.79 -0.52 -6.86
N ILE A 82 8.85 0.60 -7.62
CA ILE A 82 7.75 1.56 -7.75
C ILE A 82 7.31 1.57 -9.21
N LEU A 83 6.06 1.16 -9.44
CA LEU A 83 5.47 1.03 -10.77
C LEU A 83 4.18 1.86 -10.86
N ALA A 84 4.14 2.84 -11.72
CA ALA A 84 2.87 3.43 -12.12
C ALA A 84 2.45 2.87 -13.48
N THR A 85 1.18 2.55 -13.64
CA THR A 85 0.61 2.17 -14.93
C THR A 85 -0.50 3.16 -15.27
N GLY A 86 -0.29 3.99 -16.29
CA GLY A 86 -1.27 4.95 -16.77
C GLY A 86 -0.82 6.41 -16.61
N SER A 87 -1.61 7.34 -17.18
CA SER A 87 -1.27 8.75 -17.24
C SER A 87 -1.04 9.37 -15.87
N ILE A 88 0.23 9.65 -15.59
CA ILE A 88 0.73 10.56 -14.55
C ILE A 88 0.00 10.43 -13.21
N SER A 89 0.41 9.52 -12.38
CA SER A 89 0.03 9.56 -10.97
C SER A 89 0.73 10.78 -10.31
N SER A 90 -0.03 11.83 -10.08
CA SER A 90 0.45 12.98 -9.32
C SER A 90 0.53 12.63 -7.84
N GLY A 91 1.69 12.29 -7.36
CA GLY A 91 1.89 12.04 -5.93
C GLY A 91 3.28 11.49 -5.63
N SER A 92 3.85 11.91 -4.52
CA SER A 92 5.15 11.43 -4.07
C SER A 92 5.03 10.03 -3.50
N VAL A 93 5.82 9.09 -3.99
CA VAL A 93 5.85 7.70 -3.55
C VAL A 93 7.22 7.38 -2.99
N VAL A 94 7.25 6.74 -1.84
CA VAL A 94 8.51 6.47 -1.15
C VAL A 94 8.60 5.03 -0.66
N ILE A 95 9.71 4.38 -0.97
CA ILE A 95 10.16 3.17 -0.27
C ILE A 95 11.47 3.52 0.42
N SER A 96 11.49 3.50 1.76
CA SER A 96 12.70 3.87 2.50
C SER A 96 13.80 2.81 2.45
N GLY A 97 13.50 1.61 1.95
CA GLY A 97 14.47 0.54 1.77
C GLY A 97 13.88 -0.85 2.01
N GLY A 98 14.72 -1.80 2.42
CA GLY A 98 14.31 -3.19 2.62
C GLY A 98 14.48 -4.06 1.39
N GLU A 99 13.70 -5.13 1.29
CA GLU A 99 13.83 -6.12 0.22
C GLU A 99 12.47 -6.47 -0.40
N GLU A 100 12.40 -6.50 -1.72
CA GLU A 100 11.21 -6.88 -2.48
C GLU A 100 9.93 -6.10 -2.12
N ASN A 101 10.03 -4.86 -1.68
CA ASN A 101 8.86 -4.01 -1.42
C ASN A 101 8.33 -3.40 -2.72
N ILE A 102 7.01 -3.40 -2.89
CA ILE A 102 6.36 -2.98 -4.14
C ILE A 102 5.29 -1.94 -3.89
N ILE A 103 5.35 -0.83 -4.64
CA ILE A 103 4.23 0.11 -4.76
C ILE A 103 3.83 0.17 -6.24
N SER A 104 2.59 -0.22 -6.55
CA SER A 104 2.14 -0.29 -7.95
C SER A 104 0.71 0.20 -8.15
N ASN A 105 0.38 0.65 -9.37
CA ASN A 105 -0.96 1.07 -9.76
C ASN A 105 -1.63 2.05 -8.77
N HIS A 106 -0.86 3.00 -8.26
CA HIS A 106 -1.33 3.97 -7.26
C HIS A 106 -1.75 5.28 -7.94
N ASN A 107 -2.77 5.93 -7.39
CA ASN A 107 -3.28 7.23 -7.86
C ASN A 107 -3.00 8.33 -6.82
N GLY A 108 -1.76 8.46 -6.35
CA GLY A 108 -1.39 9.47 -5.35
C GLY A 108 -0.24 9.01 -4.46
N SER A 109 -0.03 9.72 -3.37
CA SER A 109 1.07 9.43 -2.43
C SER A 109 0.91 8.07 -1.76
N ALA A 110 1.99 7.32 -1.61
CA ALA A 110 2.03 6.06 -0.88
C ALA A 110 3.43 5.86 -0.28
N THR A 111 3.51 5.19 0.87
CA THR A 111 4.79 5.01 1.55
C THR A 111 4.95 3.60 2.12
N ILE A 112 6.09 2.99 1.85
CA ILE A 112 6.57 1.81 2.57
C ILE A 112 7.84 2.20 3.33
N GLY A 113 7.80 2.12 4.67
CA GLY A 113 8.94 2.47 5.53
C GLY A 113 10.11 1.50 5.44
N GLY A 114 9.88 0.28 4.96
CA GLY A 114 10.91 -0.75 4.77
C GLY A 114 10.37 -2.15 4.99
N GLY A 115 11.24 -3.07 5.47
CA GLY A 115 10.86 -4.48 5.66
C GLY A 115 11.02 -5.31 4.40
N GLU A 116 10.28 -6.41 4.29
CA GLU A 116 10.41 -7.37 3.20
C GLU A 116 9.04 -7.74 2.63
N LYS A 117 8.91 -7.75 1.32
CA LYS A 117 7.72 -8.17 0.56
C LYS A 117 6.42 -7.41 0.89
N ASN A 118 6.54 -6.17 1.36
CA ASN A 118 5.37 -5.34 1.59
C ASN A 118 4.84 -4.75 0.28
N THR A 119 3.52 -4.67 0.12
CA THR A 119 2.90 -4.26 -1.14
C THR A 119 1.79 -3.23 -0.93
N ILE A 120 1.84 -2.11 -1.67
CA ILE A 120 0.73 -1.16 -1.81
C ILE A 120 0.34 -1.11 -3.29
N LYS A 121 -0.95 -1.35 -3.60
CA LYS A 121 -1.37 -1.43 -5.00
C LYS A 121 -2.84 -1.04 -5.23
N ASP A 122 -3.23 -1.03 -6.51
CA ASP A 122 -4.61 -0.96 -6.96
C ASP A 122 -5.36 0.29 -6.45
N GLY A 123 -4.79 1.48 -6.68
CA GLY A 123 -5.43 2.74 -6.31
C GLY A 123 -5.40 3.09 -4.83
N ALA A 124 -4.54 2.46 -4.06
CA ALA A 124 -4.39 2.70 -2.62
C ALA A 124 -3.71 4.06 -2.31
N LYS A 125 -4.40 5.16 -2.65
CA LYS A 125 -3.93 6.54 -2.47
C LYS A 125 -3.74 6.89 -1.00
N GLY A 126 -2.64 7.56 -0.67
CA GLY A 126 -2.35 8.02 0.69
C GLY A 126 -2.07 6.92 1.71
N SER A 127 -1.84 5.68 1.24
CA SER A 127 -1.67 4.53 2.11
C SER A 127 -0.23 4.35 2.61
N ILE A 128 -0.11 3.77 3.80
CA ILE A 128 1.18 3.61 4.49
C ILE A 128 1.34 2.19 5.01
N ILE A 129 2.49 1.59 4.73
CA ILE A 129 2.97 0.41 5.45
C ILE A 129 4.26 0.81 6.17
N GLY A 130 4.27 0.76 7.52
CA GLY A 130 5.44 1.14 8.31
C GLY A 130 6.62 0.19 8.13
N GLY A 131 6.36 -1.09 7.89
CA GLY A 131 7.37 -2.12 7.65
C GLY A 131 6.84 -3.53 7.91
N GLY A 132 7.73 -4.45 8.34
CA GLY A 132 7.38 -5.84 8.59
C GLY A 132 7.56 -6.73 7.36
N TYR A 133 6.81 -7.84 7.30
CA TYR A 133 6.93 -8.84 6.25
C TYR A 133 5.58 -9.15 5.60
N GLY A 134 5.53 -9.10 4.29
CA GLY A 134 4.37 -9.57 3.51
C GLY A 134 3.07 -8.80 3.74
N ASN A 135 3.12 -7.57 4.27
CA ASN A 135 1.92 -6.77 4.49
C ASN A 135 1.40 -6.19 3.17
N CYS A 136 0.07 -6.13 3.00
CA CYS A 136 -0.55 -5.73 1.75
C CYS A 136 -1.71 -4.76 1.93
N ILE A 137 -1.67 -3.63 1.19
CA ILE A 137 -2.81 -2.71 1.04
C ILE A 137 -3.19 -2.68 -0.44
N SER A 138 -4.44 -2.99 -0.75
CA SER A 138 -4.97 -2.96 -2.12
C SER A 138 -6.32 -2.24 -2.15
N GLY A 139 -6.45 -1.24 -3.00
CA GLY A 139 -7.69 -0.49 -3.24
C GLY A 139 -8.13 0.44 -2.11
N SER A 140 -7.48 0.46 -0.95
CA SER A 140 -7.87 1.30 0.20
C SER A 140 -7.22 2.68 0.12
N VAL A 141 -8.03 3.73 0.16
CA VAL A 141 -7.55 5.11 0.29
C VAL A 141 -7.26 5.39 1.76
N PHE A 142 -6.09 5.94 2.08
CA PHE A 142 -5.60 6.18 3.43
C PHE A 142 -5.53 4.94 4.34
N GLY A 143 -5.36 3.75 3.76
CA GLY A 143 -5.12 2.53 4.51
C GLY A 143 -3.76 2.57 5.23
N THR A 144 -3.71 2.11 6.47
CA THR A 144 -2.47 2.08 7.25
C THR A 144 -2.21 0.72 7.87
N ILE A 145 -1.04 0.15 7.61
CA ILE A 145 -0.52 -1.00 8.34
C ILE A 145 0.75 -0.56 9.05
N GLY A 146 0.74 -0.55 10.39
CA GLY A 146 1.90 -0.13 11.19
C GLY A 146 3.10 -1.06 11.02
N GLY A 147 2.85 -2.35 10.79
CA GLY A 147 3.86 -3.38 10.58
C GLY A 147 3.34 -4.78 10.88
N GLY A 148 4.27 -5.70 11.23
CA GLY A 148 3.91 -7.08 11.57
C GLY A 148 4.10 -8.05 10.39
N PHE A 149 3.33 -9.13 10.38
CA PHE A 149 3.49 -10.25 9.45
C PHE A 149 2.19 -10.53 8.71
N GLU A 150 2.21 -10.47 7.40
CA GLU A 150 1.10 -10.82 6.49
C GLU A 150 -0.26 -10.17 6.83
N ASN A 151 -0.25 -8.92 7.29
CA ASN A 151 -1.49 -8.17 7.51
C ASN A 151 -2.03 -7.62 6.18
N GLN A 152 -3.36 -7.59 6.02
CA GLN A 152 -3.98 -7.23 4.75
C GLN A 152 -5.16 -6.26 4.90
N ILE A 153 -5.15 -5.18 4.11
CA ILE A 153 -6.30 -4.31 3.88
C ILE A 153 -6.66 -4.42 2.40
N LEU A 154 -7.79 -5.04 2.09
CA LEU A 154 -8.20 -5.35 0.73
C LEU A 154 -9.58 -4.79 0.42
N LEU A 155 -9.62 -3.79 -0.45
CA LEU A 155 -10.86 -3.27 -1.02
C LEU A 155 -10.89 -3.66 -2.50
N PRO A 156 -11.94 -4.35 -2.99
CA PRO A 156 -12.06 -4.64 -4.39
C PRO A 156 -12.20 -3.33 -5.17
N LEU A 157 -11.40 -3.18 -6.21
CA LEU A 157 -11.61 -2.09 -7.17
C LEU A 157 -13.01 -2.22 -7.75
N PRO A 158 -13.83 -1.17 -7.71
CA PRO A 158 -14.96 -1.11 -8.61
C PRO A 158 -14.43 -1.17 -10.04
N ASN A 159 -15.12 -1.83 -10.96
CA ASN A 159 -14.90 -1.73 -12.40
C ASN A 159 -15.24 -0.31 -12.90
N CYS A 160 -14.64 0.71 -12.32
CA CYS A 160 -14.85 2.09 -12.65
C CYS A 160 -13.70 2.56 -13.53
N THR A 161 -13.96 2.60 -14.84
CA THR A 161 -13.30 3.52 -15.74
C THR A 161 -13.23 4.88 -15.07
N GLN A 162 -12.00 5.37 -14.93
CA GLN A 162 -11.65 6.76 -14.64
C GLN A 162 -12.84 7.69 -14.68
N ASP A 163 -13.35 8.16 -13.54
CA ASP A 163 -13.70 9.56 -13.39
C ASP A 163 -14.30 9.86 -12.02
N SER A 164 -13.71 10.80 -11.34
CA SER A 164 -14.30 11.84 -10.46
C SER A 164 -15.49 11.53 -9.50
N LEU A 165 -16.06 10.34 -9.48
CA LEU A 165 -17.18 10.01 -8.59
C LEU A 165 -16.75 9.35 -7.26
N PHE A 166 -15.47 9.07 -7.08
CA PHE A 166 -14.93 8.41 -5.88
C PHE A 166 -14.19 9.34 -4.91
N ASP A 167 -14.37 10.62 -5.01
CA ASP A 167 -13.87 11.59 -4.02
C ASP A 167 -14.52 11.42 -2.62
N GLY A 168 -15.25 10.35 -2.44
CA GLY A 168 -15.96 10.02 -1.22
C GLY A 168 -15.82 8.62 -0.68
N ILE A 169 -14.96 7.76 -1.26
CA ILE A 169 -14.64 6.47 -0.61
C ILE A 169 -13.59 6.78 0.44
N GLN A 170 -14.04 6.91 1.65
CA GLN A 170 -13.14 7.10 2.77
C GLN A 170 -12.63 5.73 3.20
N GLY A 171 -11.38 5.47 2.90
CA GLY A 171 -10.56 4.49 3.56
C GLY A 171 -10.34 4.89 5.01
N GLY A 172 -9.13 4.87 5.47
CA GLY A 172 -8.78 5.12 6.85
C GLY A 172 -8.86 3.85 7.68
N ASP A 173 -8.82 2.70 7.00
CA ASP A 173 -8.68 1.41 7.68
C ASP A 173 -7.27 1.26 8.24
N ILE A 174 -7.18 0.78 9.48
CA ILE A 174 -5.92 0.68 10.21
C ILE A 174 -5.70 -0.73 10.73
N ILE A 175 -4.54 -1.29 10.47
CA ILE A 175 -4.00 -2.42 11.21
C ILE A 175 -2.72 -1.94 11.90
N ALA A 176 -2.77 -1.77 13.23
CA ALA A 176 -1.61 -1.25 13.95
C ALA A 176 -0.42 -2.23 13.93
N GLY A 177 -0.69 -3.53 13.80
CA GLY A 177 0.34 -4.55 13.67
C GLY A 177 -0.18 -5.96 13.95
N GLY A 178 0.72 -6.87 14.34
CA GLY A 178 0.38 -8.26 14.61
C GLY A 178 0.61 -9.17 13.41
N SER A 179 -0.14 -10.27 13.33
CA SER A 179 0.08 -11.29 12.31
C SER A 179 -1.22 -11.73 11.64
N CYS A 180 -1.21 -11.83 10.34
CA CYS A 180 -2.33 -12.36 9.54
C CYS A 180 -3.67 -11.69 9.83
N ASN A 181 -3.69 -10.42 10.19
CA ASN A 181 -4.91 -9.66 10.40
C ASN A 181 -5.45 -9.16 9.05
N LYS A 182 -6.78 -9.14 8.90
CA LYS A 182 -7.40 -8.81 7.62
C LYS A 182 -8.60 -7.90 7.74
N ILE A 183 -8.60 -6.82 6.97
CA ILE A 183 -9.76 -5.97 6.70
C ILE A 183 -10.09 -6.11 5.23
N PHE A 184 -11.32 -6.52 4.89
CA PHE A 184 -11.70 -6.63 3.49
C PHE A 184 -13.20 -6.40 3.26
N ILE A 185 -13.51 -5.95 2.04
CA ILE A 185 -14.87 -5.70 1.60
C ILE A 185 -15.13 -6.52 0.36
N ILE A 186 -16.24 -7.24 0.35
CA ILE A 186 -16.64 -8.11 -0.77
C ILE A 186 -17.73 -7.43 -1.61
N SER A 187 -18.58 -6.60 -1.00
CA SER A 187 -19.77 -6.05 -1.65
C SER A 187 -19.62 -4.57 -1.95
N GLN A 188 -19.86 -4.22 -3.20
CA GLN A 188 -19.99 -2.83 -3.66
C GLN A 188 -21.46 -2.42 -3.57
N SER A 189 -21.88 -1.90 -2.45
CA SER A 189 -23.10 -1.10 -2.41
C SER A 189 -22.75 0.34 -2.79
N LEU A 190 -23.38 0.88 -3.82
CA LEU A 190 -23.21 2.28 -4.26
C LEU A 190 -23.53 3.32 -3.16
N PHE A 191 -24.08 2.90 -2.04
CA PHE A 191 -24.59 3.78 -0.99
C PHE A 191 -23.86 3.66 0.36
N ALA A 192 -23.01 2.67 0.56
CA ALA A 192 -22.24 2.51 1.79
C ALA A 192 -20.77 2.79 1.51
N LYS A 193 -20.23 3.82 2.14
CA LYS A 193 -18.79 4.15 2.10
C LYS A 193 -18.09 3.36 3.21
N PRO A 194 -17.46 2.22 2.89
CA PRO A 194 -16.77 1.45 3.90
C PRO A 194 -15.46 2.13 4.32
N GLY A 195 -15.11 2.03 5.57
CA GLY A 195 -13.86 2.56 6.10
C GLY A 195 -13.91 2.86 7.59
N GLY A 196 -12.78 3.30 8.13
CA GLY A 196 -12.64 3.60 9.54
C GLY A 196 -12.57 2.37 10.43
N ASN A 197 -12.24 1.21 9.89
CA ASN A 197 -12.07 -0.02 10.66
C ASN A 197 -10.66 -0.08 11.26
N THR A 198 -10.58 -0.60 12.47
CA THR A 198 -9.30 -0.71 13.18
C THR A 198 -9.09 -2.11 13.73
N ILE A 199 -7.97 -2.73 13.40
CA ILE A 199 -7.43 -3.87 14.11
C ILE A 199 -6.20 -3.36 14.88
N ALA A 200 -6.32 -3.21 16.20
CA ALA A 200 -5.25 -2.66 17.03
C ALA A 200 -4.07 -3.61 17.21
N GLY A 201 -4.24 -4.89 16.84
CA GLY A 201 -3.16 -5.88 16.91
C GLY A 201 -3.68 -7.27 17.18
N GLY A 202 -2.79 -8.16 17.61
CA GLY A 202 -3.12 -9.56 17.78
C GLY A 202 -2.87 -10.38 16.52
N ALA A 203 -3.55 -11.53 16.38
CA ALA A 203 -3.36 -12.37 15.22
C ALA A 203 -4.65 -12.99 14.71
N PHE A 204 -4.72 -13.21 13.40
CA PHE A 204 -5.83 -13.84 12.70
C PHE A 204 -7.19 -13.14 12.90
N ASN A 205 -7.19 -11.83 13.14
CA ASN A 205 -8.42 -11.07 13.24
C ASN A 205 -8.94 -10.69 11.85
N THR A 206 -10.25 -10.76 11.65
CA THR A 206 -10.89 -10.47 10.37
C THR A 206 -12.06 -9.52 10.53
N LEU A 207 -12.04 -8.41 9.80
CA LEU A 207 -13.15 -7.50 9.62
C LEU A 207 -13.63 -7.58 8.16
N GLN A 208 -14.86 -8.02 7.97
CA GLN A 208 -15.44 -8.19 6.64
C GLN A 208 -16.68 -7.33 6.46
N ASN A 209 -16.70 -6.47 5.43
CA ASN A 209 -17.82 -5.59 5.09
C ASN A 209 -18.27 -4.68 6.26
N GLN A 210 -17.33 -4.16 7.04
CA GLN A 210 -17.61 -3.38 8.24
C GLN A 210 -17.41 -1.88 8.03
N LEU A 211 -18.07 -1.10 8.89
CA LEU A 211 -17.88 0.34 9.06
C LEU A 211 -17.57 0.61 10.52
N PHE A 212 -16.52 1.40 10.79
CA PHE A 212 -16.15 1.85 12.13
C PHE A 212 -16.03 0.75 13.18
N SER A 213 -15.52 -0.41 12.81
CA SER A 213 -15.35 -1.54 13.73
C SER A 213 -13.94 -1.57 14.32
N TYR A 214 -13.85 -1.99 15.58
CA TYR A 214 -12.60 -2.11 16.30
C TYR A 214 -12.39 -3.53 16.81
N VAL A 215 -11.22 -4.09 16.57
CA VAL A 215 -10.87 -5.45 17.03
C VAL A 215 -9.47 -5.47 17.62
N HIS A 216 -9.34 -6.13 18.76
CA HIS A 216 -8.07 -6.48 19.34
C HIS A 216 -8.15 -7.91 19.92
N GLY A 217 -7.09 -8.72 19.75
CA GLY A 217 -7.07 -10.07 20.31
C GLY A 217 -6.66 -11.12 19.29
N PHE A 218 -7.14 -12.32 19.46
CA PHE A 218 -6.74 -13.49 18.68
C PHE A 218 -7.95 -14.21 18.05
N CYS A 219 -7.87 -14.48 16.76
CA CYS A 219 -8.89 -15.20 15.98
C CYS A 219 -10.31 -14.60 16.06
N ASN A 220 -10.43 -13.29 16.11
CA ASN A 220 -11.73 -12.64 16.09
C ASN A 220 -12.23 -12.41 14.66
N LYS A 221 -13.52 -12.59 14.43
CA LYS A 221 -14.14 -12.32 13.15
C LYS A 221 -15.41 -11.49 13.32
N ILE A 222 -15.50 -10.37 12.61
CA ILE A 222 -16.72 -9.60 12.43
C ILE A 222 -17.11 -9.64 10.96
N GLU A 223 -18.32 -10.09 10.66
CA GLU A 223 -18.82 -10.23 9.31
C GLU A 223 -20.20 -9.59 9.18
N ALA A 224 -20.38 -8.62 8.28
CA ALA A 224 -21.72 -8.19 7.90
C ALA A 224 -22.18 -9.00 6.69
N ARG A 225 -23.40 -9.49 6.75
CA ARG A 225 -24.04 -10.09 5.58
C ARG A 225 -24.38 -9.00 4.57
N PRO A 226 -24.12 -9.20 3.29
CA PRO A 226 -24.64 -8.30 2.28
C PRO A 226 -26.17 -8.33 2.35
N VAL A 227 -26.79 -7.21 2.66
CA VAL A 227 -28.25 -7.11 2.61
C VAL A 227 -28.65 -7.00 1.14
N SER A 228 -29.18 -8.06 0.59
CA SER A 228 -29.88 -8.05 -0.70
C SER A 228 -31.21 -7.35 -0.52
N GLY A 229 -31.30 -6.08 -0.86
CA GLY A 229 -32.58 -5.33 -0.80
C GLY A 229 -32.35 -3.84 -0.89
N ILE A 230 -33.08 -3.21 -1.78
CA ILE A 230 -33.12 -1.78 -2.01
C ILE A 230 -33.54 -1.05 -0.74
N GLY A 231 -32.72 -0.16 -0.23
CA GLY A 231 -33.20 0.98 0.52
C GLY A 231 -33.01 1.02 2.02
N ASN A 232 -31.80 0.77 2.57
CA ASN A 232 -31.51 1.29 3.90
C ASN A 232 -30.11 1.89 3.99
N PRO A 233 -29.99 3.25 3.94
CA PRO A 233 -28.71 3.94 4.00
C PRO A 233 -28.08 4.02 5.42
N ASN A 234 -28.65 3.39 6.42
CA ASN A 234 -28.22 3.49 7.81
C ASN A 234 -27.44 2.24 8.26
N LEU A 235 -26.34 1.93 7.57
CA LEU A 235 -25.37 0.95 8.04
C LEU A 235 -24.29 1.63 8.92
N ASN A 236 -24.71 2.27 9.96
CA ASN A 236 -23.80 2.62 11.05
C ASN A 236 -23.62 1.38 11.92
N VAL A 237 -22.65 0.56 11.56
CA VAL A 237 -22.32 -0.65 12.32
C VAL A 237 -21.07 -0.35 13.11
N VAL A 238 -21.20 -0.04 14.37
CA VAL A 238 -20.10 0.07 15.31
C VAL A 238 -20.02 -1.22 16.09
N ASN A 239 -19.00 -2.00 15.86
CA ASN A 239 -18.76 -3.24 16.61
C ASN A 239 -17.40 -3.18 17.27
N GLN A 240 -17.31 -3.64 18.50
CA GLN A 240 -16.05 -3.73 19.22
C GLN A 240 -15.82 -5.14 19.74
N ILE A 241 -14.63 -5.65 19.56
CA ILE A 241 -14.15 -6.87 20.22
C ILE A 241 -12.85 -6.54 20.94
N LEU A 242 -12.88 -6.58 22.25
CA LEU A 242 -11.74 -6.34 23.11
C LEU A 242 -11.25 -7.65 23.74
N GLY A 243 -10.30 -8.30 23.10
CA GLY A 243 -9.68 -9.52 23.62
C GLY A 243 -10.48 -10.80 23.32
N GLY A 244 -10.03 -11.88 23.92
CA GLY A 244 -10.63 -13.21 23.75
C GLY A 244 -10.12 -13.98 22.52
N SER A 245 -10.66 -15.15 22.33
CA SER A 245 -10.31 -16.04 21.24
C SER A 245 -11.56 -16.57 20.56
N ARG A 246 -11.59 -16.56 19.23
CA ARG A 246 -12.67 -17.04 18.37
C ARG A 246 -14.02 -16.35 18.58
N ASN A 247 -14.04 -15.09 18.93
CA ASN A 247 -15.26 -14.30 18.97
C ASN A 247 -15.77 -14.10 17.53
N TYR A 248 -17.04 -14.39 17.32
CA TYR A 248 -17.69 -14.28 16.03
C TYR A 248 -18.93 -13.42 16.12
N VAL A 249 -19.01 -12.36 15.31
CA VAL A 249 -20.19 -11.49 15.22
C VAL A 249 -20.67 -11.50 13.77
N CYS A 250 -21.94 -11.73 13.54
CA CYS A 250 -22.55 -11.74 12.21
C CYS A 250 -23.83 -10.90 12.19
N GLY A 251 -23.97 -10.01 11.24
CA GLY A 251 -25.21 -9.32 10.89
C GLY A 251 -25.78 -8.29 11.89
N SER A 252 -25.10 -7.98 12.98
CA SER A 252 -25.60 -7.08 14.03
C SER A 252 -25.25 -5.61 13.79
N ARG A 253 -26.10 -4.69 14.25
CA ARG A 253 -25.91 -3.24 14.07
C ARG A 253 -24.98 -2.58 15.08
N SER A 254 -24.87 -3.11 16.28
CA SER A 254 -23.96 -2.62 17.31
C SER A 254 -23.75 -3.72 18.33
N VAL A 255 -22.53 -4.21 18.46
CA VAL A 255 -22.18 -5.29 19.40
C VAL A 255 -20.84 -5.03 20.04
N ASP A 256 -20.82 -5.09 21.35
CA ASP A 256 -19.59 -5.02 22.14
C ASP A 256 -19.32 -6.39 22.80
N ILE A 257 -18.18 -6.98 22.50
CA ILE A 257 -17.68 -8.17 23.18
C ILE A 257 -16.44 -7.77 23.96
N VAL A 258 -16.50 -7.85 25.27
CA VAL A 258 -15.38 -7.56 26.14
C VAL A 258 -14.89 -8.84 26.79
N GLY A 259 -13.80 -9.37 26.23
CA GLY A 259 -13.14 -10.59 26.74
C GLY A 259 -13.89 -11.91 26.47
N GLY A 260 -13.35 -13.00 26.98
CA GLY A 260 -13.93 -14.35 26.90
C GLY A 260 -13.43 -15.18 25.72
N GLN A 261 -13.78 -16.46 25.75
CA GLN A 261 -13.47 -17.42 24.70
C GLN A 261 -14.73 -17.89 23.99
N CYS A 262 -14.66 -18.11 22.69
CA CYS A 262 -15.70 -18.72 21.87
C CYS A 262 -17.07 -18.00 21.94
N ASN A 263 -17.12 -16.68 22.05
CA ASN A 263 -18.35 -15.92 21.99
C ASN A 263 -18.88 -15.91 20.54
N GLN A 264 -20.14 -16.23 20.36
CA GLN A 264 -20.80 -16.21 19.04
C GLN A 264 -22.09 -15.40 19.14
N ILE A 265 -22.19 -14.34 18.33
CA ILE A 265 -23.42 -13.55 18.18
C ILE A 265 -23.83 -13.63 16.72
N ILE A 266 -25.05 -14.09 16.46
CA ILE A 266 -25.65 -14.16 15.13
C ILE A 266 -26.95 -13.36 15.21
N GLY A 267 -27.02 -12.24 14.47
CA GLY A 267 -28.18 -11.37 14.41
C GLY A 267 -28.92 -11.48 13.08
#